data_db3938ffbd28fc76d0973b1b633a1274
#
_entry.id   db3938ffbd28fc76d0973b1b633a1274
#
_cell.length_a   1.000
_cell.length_b   1.000
_cell.length_c   1.000
_cell.angle_alpha   90.00
_cell.angle_beta   90.00
_cell.angle_gamma   90.00
#
_symmetry.space_group_name_H-M   'P 1'
#
loop_
_entity.id
_entity.type
_entity.pdbx_description
1 polymer ?
#
loop_
_entity_poly.entity_id
_entity_poly.type
_entity_poly.pdbx_seq_one_letter_code
_entity_poly.pdbx_strand_id
1 'polypeptide(L)'
;PALFGIIYKAGDTYSSTRIVSPVYYANSKYAPGLREYIEDKGFDAVVSTHLFPMEALTAIRKKGGFNIPCYGVLTDYTCIPFFGETKLDGYFIPHEELRDEIAKCGIPKEKLFATGIPVSKKFAVHESKAAARAALGLPADKPVMLIMSGGVGCGNILELCDTLERCSSGDYLACVLTGHNA
;
A
#
# COMPACT_ATOMS: atom_id res chain seq x y z
N PRO A 1 -14.39 -1.34 -12.73
CA PRO A 1 -13.05 -1.95 -12.93
C PRO A 1 -12.35 -1.45 -14.19
N ALA A 2 -13.05 -1.39 -15.36
CA ALA A 2 -12.43 -0.97 -16.62
C ALA A 2 -11.90 0.47 -16.62
N LEU A 3 -12.65 1.41 -16.06
CA LEU A 3 -12.27 2.82 -15.97
C LEU A 3 -10.99 3.01 -15.13
N PHE A 4 -10.88 2.28 -14.01
CA PHE A 4 -9.70 2.33 -13.14
C PHE A 4 -8.44 1.82 -13.87
N GLY A 5 -8.57 0.73 -14.63
CA GLY A 5 -7.47 0.20 -15.46
C GLY A 5 -7.01 1.16 -16.56
N ILE A 6 -7.93 1.93 -17.15
CA ILE A 6 -7.60 2.96 -18.16
C ILE A 6 -6.85 4.12 -17.51
N ILE A 7 -7.32 4.60 -16.36
CA ILE A 7 -6.67 5.68 -15.60
C ILE A 7 -5.26 5.25 -15.17
N TYR A 8 -5.09 4.01 -14.71
CA TYR A 8 -3.80 3.47 -14.29
C TYR A 8 -2.81 3.40 -15.46
N LYS A 9 -3.24 2.85 -16.62
CA LYS A 9 -2.41 2.80 -17.84
C LYS A 9 -2.05 4.19 -18.39
N ALA A 10 -3.00 5.14 -18.34
CA ALA A 10 -2.72 6.51 -18.72
C ALA A 10 -1.71 7.16 -17.76
N GLY A 11 -1.80 6.88 -16.45
CA GLY A 11 -0.85 7.30 -15.43
C GLY A 11 0.55 6.75 -15.68
N ASP A 12 0.69 5.47 -16.02
CA ASP A 12 1.97 4.84 -16.34
C ASP A 12 2.63 5.48 -17.56
N THR A 13 1.87 5.69 -18.64
CA THR A 13 2.37 6.34 -19.85
C THR A 13 2.80 7.78 -19.56
N TYR A 14 2.05 8.50 -18.74
CA TYR A 14 2.37 9.88 -18.35
C TYR A 14 3.63 9.94 -17.46
N SER A 15 3.75 9.04 -16.47
CA SER A 15 4.92 8.94 -15.59
C SER A 15 6.22 8.72 -16.34
N SER A 16 6.17 8.03 -17.49
CA SER A 16 7.34 7.81 -18.34
C SER A 16 7.88 9.09 -19.01
N THR A 17 7.06 10.15 -19.13
CA THR A 17 7.44 11.42 -19.78
C THR A 17 8.28 12.34 -18.91
N ARG A 18 8.39 12.06 -17.60
CA ARG A 18 9.04 12.92 -16.58
C ARG A 18 8.47 14.34 -16.47
N ILE A 19 7.30 14.60 -17.05
CA ILE A 19 6.57 15.85 -16.88
C ILE A 19 5.82 15.78 -15.55
N VAL A 20 5.83 16.88 -14.80
CA VAL A 20 5.10 16.95 -13.52
C VAL A 20 3.60 16.76 -13.75
N SER A 21 3.01 15.80 -13.06
CA SER A 21 1.63 15.37 -13.30
C SER A 21 0.60 16.40 -12.80
N PRO A 22 -0.61 16.39 -13.37
CA PRO A 22 -1.75 17.12 -12.79
C PRO A 22 -2.07 16.68 -11.35
N VAL A 23 -1.77 15.41 -11.01
CA VAL A 23 -1.95 14.84 -9.67
C VAL A 23 -1.04 15.55 -8.66
N TYR A 24 0.23 15.77 -9.01
CA TYR A 24 1.16 16.55 -8.20
C TYR A 24 0.65 17.98 -7.95
N TYR A 25 0.17 18.68 -8.99
CA TYR A 25 -0.37 20.03 -8.82
C TYR A 25 -1.61 20.07 -7.94
N ALA A 26 -2.50 19.08 -8.07
CA ALA A 26 -3.66 18.97 -7.20
C ALA A 26 -3.26 18.78 -5.72
N ASN A 27 -2.33 17.87 -5.47
CA ASN A 27 -1.86 17.57 -4.11
C ASN A 27 -0.99 18.69 -3.52
N SER A 28 -0.23 19.42 -4.35
CA SER A 28 0.57 20.55 -3.90
C SER A 28 -0.26 21.71 -3.32
N LYS A 29 -1.56 21.78 -3.61
CA LYS A 29 -2.47 22.78 -3.01
C LYS A 29 -2.63 22.59 -1.50
N TYR A 30 -2.47 21.36 -0.99
CA TYR A 30 -2.54 21.07 0.44
C TYR A 30 -1.23 21.39 1.18
N ALA A 31 -0.12 21.62 0.45
CA ALA A 31 1.20 21.84 1.02
C ALA A 31 1.27 22.95 2.08
N PRO A 32 0.65 24.16 1.92
CA PRO A 32 0.71 25.19 2.94
C PRO A 32 0.10 24.76 4.27
N GLY A 33 -1.12 24.25 4.27
CA GLY A 33 -1.80 23.82 5.50
C GLY A 33 -1.12 22.60 6.14
N LEU A 34 -0.60 21.67 5.32
CA LEU A 34 0.17 20.52 5.83
C LEU A 34 1.47 20.98 6.51
N ARG A 35 2.19 21.95 5.92
CA ARG A 35 3.40 22.54 6.50
C ARG A 35 3.09 23.18 7.84
N GLU A 36 2.10 24.07 7.90
CA GLU A 36 1.66 24.75 9.12
C GLU A 36 1.34 23.74 10.22
N TYR A 37 0.54 22.71 9.89
CA TYR A 37 0.20 21.66 10.84
C TYR A 37 1.43 20.91 11.39
N ILE A 38 2.39 20.56 10.53
CA ILE A 38 3.61 19.84 10.94
C ILE A 38 4.47 20.72 11.85
N GLU A 39 4.66 21.99 11.48
CA GLU A 39 5.48 22.95 12.25
C GLU A 39 4.83 23.29 13.59
N ASP A 40 3.52 23.56 13.62
CA ASP A 40 2.78 23.87 14.85
C ASP A 40 2.78 22.72 15.88
N LYS A 41 2.76 21.47 15.38
CA LYS A 41 2.81 20.29 16.26
C LYS A 41 4.22 19.93 16.72
N GLY A 42 5.26 20.50 16.12
CA GLY A 42 6.64 20.26 16.49
C GLY A 42 7.08 18.80 16.26
N PHE A 43 6.68 18.20 15.16
CA PHE A 43 7.10 16.83 14.82
C PHE A 43 8.57 16.79 14.43
N ASP A 44 9.28 15.74 14.87
CA ASP A 44 10.69 15.50 14.56
C ASP A 44 10.89 14.85 13.18
N ALA A 45 9.89 14.14 12.66
CA ALA A 45 9.90 13.50 11.35
C ALA A 45 8.47 13.28 10.83
N VAL A 46 8.35 13.14 9.52
CA VAL A 46 7.08 12.81 8.85
C VAL A 46 7.24 11.52 8.06
N VAL A 47 6.33 10.57 8.27
CA VAL A 47 6.28 9.31 7.51
C VAL A 47 4.93 9.22 6.81
N SER A 48 4.93 8.98 5.51
CA SER A 48 3.70 8.81 4.72
C SER A 48 3.65 7.45 4.06
N THR A 49 2.49 6.81 4.13
CA THR A 49 2.19 5.53 3.45
C THR A 49 1.35 5.71 2.19
N HIS A 50 1.11 6.96 1.76
CA HIS A 50 0.29 7.25 0.60
C HIS A 50 0.90 8.34 -0.28
N LEU A 51 0.76 8.19 -1.61
CA LEU A 51 1.35 9.08 -2.61
C LEU A 51 0.97 10.56 -2.42
N PHE A 52 -0.31 10.86 -2.18
CA PHE A 52 -0.79 12.26 -2.16
C PHE A 52 -0.09 13.12 -1.10
N PRO A 53 0.04 12.68 0.17
CA PRO A 53 0.84 13.43 1.13
C PRO A 53 2.32 13.48 0.75
N MET A 54 2.90 12.46 0.10
CA MET A 54 4.30 12.51 -0.36
C MET A 54 4.53 13.60 -1.40
N GLU A 55 3.57 13.82 -2.30
CA GLU A 55 3.63 14.91 -3.28
C GLU A 55 3.49 16.28 -2.61
N ALA A 56 2.58 16.42 -1.64
CA ALA A 56 2.46 17.65 -0.85
C ALA A 56 3.75 17.96 -0.07
N LEU A 57 4.36 16.98 0.59
CA LEU A 57 5.66 17.09 1.26
C LEU A 57 6.77 17.48 0.27
N THR A 58 6.75 16.91 -0.93
CA THR A 58 7.69 17.30 -1.99
C THR A 58 7.53 18.78 -2.38
N ALA A 59 6.29 19.25 -2.47
CA ALA A 59 6.01 20.66 -2.77
C ALA A 59 6.46 21.60 -1.63
N ILE A 60 6.29 21.19 -0.37
CA ILE A 60 6.82 21.93 0.80
C ILE A 60 8.35 22.06 0.70
N ARG A 61 9.05 20.96 0.46
CA ARG A 61 10.51 20.93 0.40
C ARG A 61 11.06 21.77 -0.76
N LYS A 62 10.41 21.76 -1.93
CA LYS A 62 10.79 22.60 -3.08
C LYS A 62 10.73 24.09 -2.78
N LYS A 63 9.83 24.53 -1.90
CA LYS A 63 9.75 25.94 -1.49
C LYS A 63 10.86 26.35 -0.53
N GLY A 64 11.58 25.40 0.05
CA GLY A 64 12.67 25.65 1.00
C GLY A 64 12.19 26.02 2.41
N GLY A 65 13.15 26.13 3.33
CA GLY A 65 12.90 26.49 4.73
C GLY A 65 12.11 25.44 5.52
N PHE A 66 12.16 24.15 5.10
CA PHE A 66 11.53 23.04 5.80
C PHE A 66 12.58 21.93 5.99
N ASN A 67 13.01 21.75 7.24
CA ASN A 67 14.12 20.89 7.61
C ASN A 67 13.70 19.58 8.30
N ILE A 68 12.39 19.37 8.48
CA ILE A 68 11.88 18.15 9.11
C ILE A 68 12.05 16.98 8.14
N PRO A 69 12.71 15.88 8.54
CA PRO A 69 12.90 14.70 7.69
C PRO A 69 11.57 14.10 7.25
N CYS A 70 11.47 13.73 5.97
CA CYS A 70 10.27 13.16 5.39
C CYS A 70 10.58 11.83 4.73
N TYR A 71 9.81 10.81 5.05
CA TYR A 71 9.97 9.45 4.53
C TYR A 71 8.69 8.93 3.89
N GLY A 72 8.85 8.15 2.82
CA GLY A 72 7.76 7.41 2.18
C GLY A 72 7.81 5.93 2.56
N VAL A 73 6.66 5.28 2.68
CA VAL A 73 6.55 3.83 2.81
C VAL A 73 5.72 3.31 1.65
N LEU A 74 6.30 2.45 0.83
CA LEU A 74 5.58 1.76 -0.23
C LEU A 74 4.86 0.54 0.35
N THR A 75 3.59 0.43 0.03
CA THR A 75 2.73 -0.69 0.45
C THR A 75 2.33 -1.59 -0.72
N ASP A 76 2.83 -1.30 -1.93
CA ASP A 76 2.62 -2.06 -3.15
C ASP A 76 3.91 -2.75 -3.59
N TYR A 77 3.78 -3.95 -4.17
CA TYR A 77 4.90 -4.71 -4.75
C TYR A 77 5.23 -4.30 -6.20
N THR A 78 5.02 -3.04 -6.51
CA THR A 78 5.38 -2.42 -7.79
C THR A 78 5.52 -0.91 -7.62
N CYS A 79 6.20 -0.26 -8.56
CA CYS A 79 6.23 1.20 -8.60
C CYS A 79 4.89 1.74 -9.09
N ILE A 80 4.17 2.46 -8.23
CA ILE A 80 2.90 3.07 -8.61
C ILE A 80 3.12 4.32 -9.49
N PRO A 81 2.18 4.67 -10.39
CA PRO A 81 2.26 5.88 -11.19
C PRO A 81 2.53 7.13 -10.34
N PHE A 82 3.31 8.07 -10.89
CA PHE A 82 3.68 9.35 -10.28
C PHE A 82 4.61 9.27 -9.05
N PHE A 83 4.92 8.07 -8.55
CA PHE A 83 5.79 7.91 -7.38
C PHE A 83 7.17 8.55 -7.58
N GLY A 84 7.73 8.47 -8.78
CA GLY A 84 9.01 9.08 -9.15
C GLY A 84 9.05 10.61 -9.09
N GLU A 85 7.89 11.28 -9.00
CA GLU A 85 7.81 12.74 -8.85
C GLU A 85 8.11 13.20 -7.42
N THR A 86 8.02 12.29 -6.44
CA THR A 86 8.26 12.59 -5.04
C THR A 86 9.75 12.79 -4.74
N LYS A 87 10.07 13.70 -3.80
CA LYS A 87 11.45 14.05 -3.42
C LYS A 87 11.55 14.11 -1.90
N LEU A 88 11.59 12.94 -1.27
CA LEU A 88 11.73 12.78 0.18
C LEU A 88 13.16 12.39 0.57
N ASP A 89 13.44 12.28 1.86
CA ASP A 89 14.77 11.92 2.38
C ASP A 89 15.05 10.44 2.20
N GLY A 90 14.04 9.58 2.29
CA GLY A 90 14.15 8.16 2.06
C GLY A 90 12.82 7.48 1.84
N TYR A 91 12.87 6.24 1.37
CA TYR A 91 11.71 5.42 1.07
C TYR A 91 11.90 4.00 1.56
N PHE A 92 10.97 3.52 2.35
CA PHE A 92 10.91 2.14 2.79
C PHE A 92 10.13 1.32 1.77
N ILE A 93 10.76 0.27 1.25
CA ILE A 93 10.20 -0.55 0.18
C ILE A 93 9.94 -1.97 0.66
N PRO A 94 8.96 -2.68 0.05
CA PRO A 94 8.56 -4.01 0.50
C PRO A 94 9.65 -5.07 0.41
N HIS A 95 10.48 -5.02 -0.64
CA HIS A 95 11.47 -6.06 -0.90
C HIS A 95 12.66 -5.52 -1.71
N GLU A 96 13.84 -6.13 -1.53
CA GLU A 96 15.07 -5.72 -2.22
C GLU A 96 14.96 -5.83 -3.76
N GLU A 97 14.26 -6.83 -4.27
CA GLU A 97 14.06 -7.05 -5.72
C GLU A 97 13.34 -5.88 -6.41
N LEU A 98 12.58 -5.06 -5.66
CA LEU A 98 11.90 -3.88 -6.20
C LEU A 98 12.82 -2.66 -6.38
N ARG A 99 14.03 -2.69 -5.80
CA ARG A 99 14.96 -1.55 -5.80
C ARG A 99 15.24 -1.04 -7.21
N ASP A 100 15.51 -1.94 -8.14
CA ASP A 100 15.83 -1.56 -9.51
C ASP A 100 14.62 -1.02 -10.28
N GLU A 101 13.45 -1.58 -10.05
CA GLU A 101 12.20 -1.11 -10.65
C GLU A 101 11.88 0.32 -10.17
N ILE A 102 11.91 0.53 -8.86
CA ILE A 102 11.60 1.83 -8.26
C ILE A 102 12.65 2.88 -8.64
N ALA A 103 13.91 2.50 -8.75
CA ALA A 103 14.95 3.40 -9.21
C ALA A 103 14.74 3.86 -10.67
N LYS A 104 14.25 3.00 -11.55
CA LYS A 104 13.87 3.36 -12.93
C LYS A 104 12.75 4.40 -12.98
N CYS A 105 11.87 4.43 -11.97
CA CYS A 105 10.83 5.45 -11.83
C CYS A 105 11.38 6.83 -11.43
N GLY A 106 12.66 6.95 -11.07
CA GLY A 106 13.32 8.23 -10.78
C GLY A 106 13.66 8.48 -9.32
N ILE A 107 13.55 7.47 -8.46
CA ILE A 107 14.00 7.55 -7.06
C ILE A 107 15.45 7.05 -6.96
N PRO A 108 16.39 7.83 -6.39
CA PRO A 108 17.77 7.40 -6.20
C PRO A 108 17.88 6.12 -5.34
N LYS A 109 18.71 5.16 -5.77
CA LYS A 109 18.84 3.86 -5.08
C LYS A 109 19.30 3.98 -3.63
N GLU A 110 20.14 4.94 -3.33
CA GLU A 110 20.64 5.24 -1.99
C GLU A 110 19.57 5.72 -1.02
N LYS A 111 18.40 6.12 -1.52
CA LYS A 111 17.24 6.50 -0.73
C LYS A 111 16.23 5.37 -0.53
N LEU A 112 16.48 4.18 -1.09
CA LEU A 112 15.59 3.02 -0.99
C LEU A 112 16.07 2.06 0.10
N PHE A 113 15.20 1.79 1.07
CA PHE A 113 15.47 0.90 2.20
C PHE A 113 14.50 -0.28 2.17
N ALA A 114 14.98 -1.48 1.89
CA ALA A 114 14.16 -2.69 1.87
C ALA A 114 13.91 -3.20 3.29
N THR A 115 12.76 -2.83 3.85
CA THR A 115 12.40 -3.15 5.25
C THR A 115 11.15 -4.01 5.38
N GLY A 116 10.47 -4.29 4.28
CA GLY A 116 9.14 -4.90 4.29
C GLY A 116 8.02 -3.89 4.44
N ILE A 117 6.79 -4.36 4.25
CA ILE A 117 5.57 -3.58 4.51
C ILE A 117 5.31 -3.57 6.02
N PRO A 118 5.11 -2.41 6.66
CA PRO A 118 4.80 -2.34 8.08
C PRO A 118 3.48 -3.03 8.41
N VAL A 119 3.51 -3.93 9.36
CA VAL A 119 2.34 -4.65 9.86
C VAL A 119 2.20 -4.51 11.37
N SER A 120 1.00 -4.71 11.89
CA SER A 120 0.78 -4.69 13.34
C SER A 120 1.61 -5.77 14.03
N LYS A 121 2.17 -5.45 15.20
CA LYS A 121 2.95 -6.39 16.03
C LYS A 121 2.22 -7.69 16.33
N LYS A 122 0.88 -7.70 16.37
CA LYS A 122 0.08 -8.92 16.55
C LYS A 122 0.33 -9.98 15.48
N PHE A 123 0.75 -9.59 14.27
CA PHE A 123 1.09 -10.54 13.20
C PHE A 123 2.51 -11.09 13.30
N ALA A 124 3.34 -10.56 14.20
CA ALA A 124 4.67 -11.09 14.50
C ALA A 124 4.64 -12.17 15.62
N VAL A 125 3.49 -12.35 16.28
CA VAL A 125 3.30 -13.40 17.28
C VAL A 125 2.94 -14.70 16.55
N HIS A 126 3.79 -15.70 16.68
CA HIS A 126 3.57 -17.01 16.07
C HIS A 126 2.84 -17.92 17.06
N GLU A 127 1.54 -18.03 16.90
CA GLU A 127 0.76 -19.07 17.57
C GLU A 127 0.86 -20.40 16.82
N SER A 128 0.78 -21.52 17.55
CA SER A 128 0.68 -22.81 16.88
C SER A 128 -0.63 -22.93 16.12
N LYS A 129 -0.63 -23.66 15.00
CA LYS A 129 -1.84 -23.93 14.21
C LYS A 129 -2.96 -24.54 15.05
N ALA A 130 -2.61 -25.40 16.01
CA ALA A 130 -3.57 -26.04 16.91
C ALA A 130 -4.21 -25.01 17.86
N ALA A 131 -3.39 -24.13 18.47
CA ALA A 131 -3.90 -23.09 19.36
C ALA A 131 -4.81 -22.10 18.62
N ALA A 132 -4.40 -21.65 17.43
CA ALA A 132 -5.20 -20.74 16.60
C ALA A 132 -6.54 -21.37 16.19
N ARG A 133 -6.53 -22.65 15.79
CA ARG A 133 -7.78 -23.38 15.46
C ARG A 133 -8.70 -23.49 16.67
N ALA A 134 -8.18 -23.85 17.82
CA ALA A 134 -8.95 -23.95 19.05
C ALA A 134 -9.58 -22.61 19.45
N ALA A 135 -8.81 -21.52 19.37
CA ALA A 135 -9.28 -20.17 19.68
C ALA A 135 -10.40 -19.68 18.73
N LEU A 136 -10.38 -20.13 17.47
CA LEU A 136 -11.37 -19.79 16.45
C LEU A 136 -12.54 -20.81 16.34
N GLY A 137 -12.56 -21.87 17.15
CA GLY A 137 -13.56 -22.93 17.06
C GLY A 137 -13.51 -23.74 15.76
N LEU A 138 -12.33 -23.80 15.11
CA LEU A 138 -12.15 -24.51 13.84
C LEU A 138 -11.80 -25.98 14.06
N PRO A 139 -12.28 -26.92 13.21
CA PRO A 139 -11.95 -28.34 13.32
C PRO A 139 -10.44 -28.57 13.19
N ALA A 140 -9.90 -29.49 14.00
CA ALA A 140 -8.48 -29.76 14.05
C ALA A 140 -7.95 -30.49 12.80
N ASP A 141 -8.75 -31.31 12.19
CA ASP A 141 -8.44 -32.31 11.17
C ASP A 141 -8.81 -31.91 9.73
N LYS A 142 -9.71 -30.94 9.56
CA LYS A 142 -10.11 -30.50 8.22
C LYS A 142 -9.19 -29.45 7.63
N PRO A 143 -8.91 -29.47 6.31
CA PRO A 143 -8.33 -28.33 5.60
C PRO A 143 -9.19 -27.08 5.79
N VAL A 144 -8.55 -25.93 6.00
CA VAL A 144 -9.21 -24.62 6.07
C VAL A 144 -8.75 -23.79 4.92
N MET A 145 -9.70 -23.32 4.10
CA MET A 145 -9.48 -22.37 3.03
C MET A 145 -9.96 -20.99 3.47
N LEU A 146 -9.06 -20.03 3.53
CA LEU A 146 -9.37 -18.64 3.84
C LEU A 146 -9.56 -17.84 2.55
N ILE A 147 -10.72 -17.26 2.37
CA ILE A 147 -11.08 -16.40 1.22
C ILE A 147 -11.23 -14.98 1.72
N MET A 148 -10.46 -14.05 1.15
CA MET A 148 -10.48 -12.63 1.51
C MET A 148 -10.51 -11.76 0.26
N SER A 149 -11.37 -10.72 0.26
CA SER A 149 -11.51 -9.77 -0.87
C SER A 149 -11.26 -8.31 -0.46
N GLY A 150 -10.48 -8.10 0.59
CA GLY A 150 -10.19 -6.77 1.13
C GLY A 150 -11.32 -6.19 1.99
N GLY A 151 -11.09 -5.00 2.57
CA GLY A 151 -11.99 -4.40 3.56
C GLY A 151 -13.36 -3.99 3.01
N VAL A 152 -13.47 -3.73 1.70
CA VAL A 152 -14.73 -3.35 1.06
C VAL A 152 -15.55 -4.56 0.60
N GLY A 153 -14.96 -5.77 0.61
CA GLY A 153 -15.62 -6.97 0.14
C GLY A 153 -15.89 -6.97 -1.37
N CYS A 154 -14.99 -6.35 -2.15
CA CYS A 154 -15.12 -6.29 -3.61
C CYS A 154 -14.70 -7.60 -4.27
N GLY A 155 -15.34 -7.92 -5.39
CA GLY A 155 -15.03 -9.09 -6.20
C GLY A 155 -16.18 -10.11 -6.24
N ASN A 156 -16.00 -11.14 -7.06
CA ASN A 156 -17.04 -12.14 -7.29
C ASN A 156 -16.89 -13.31 -6.31
N ILE A 157 -16.94 -13.01 -4.98
CA ILE A 157 -16.75 -14.01 -3.92
C ILE A 157 -17.80 -15.10 -3.99
N LEU A 158 -19.06 -14.75 -4.26
CA LEU A 158 -20.16 -15.71 -4.35
C LEU A 158 -19.90 -16.73 -5.46
N GLU A 159 -19.53 -16.26 -6.67
CA GLU A 159 -19.21 -17.15 -7.79
C GLU A 159 -17.97 -18.02 -7.50
N LEU A 160 -16.99 -17.48 -6.77
CA LEU A 160 -15.84 -18.27 -6.31
C LEU A 160 -16.28 -19.37 -5.35
N CYS A 161 -17.12 -19.05 -4.37
CA CYS A 161 -17.65 -20.03 -3.41
C CYS A 161 -18.49 -21.11 -4.12
N ASP A 162 -19.38 -20.71 -5.04
CA ASP A 162 -20.19 -21.64 -5.85
C ASP A 162 -19.31 -22.54 -6.71
N THR A 163 -18.22 -21.98 -7.26
CA THR A 163 -17.27 -22.75 -8.07
C THR A 163 -16.49 -23.74 -7.22
N LEU A 164 -16.03 -23.32 -6.04
CA LEU A 164 -15.35 -24.20 -5.09
C LEU A 164 -16.26 -25.34 -4.62
N GLU A 165 -17.53 -25.05 -4.32
CA GLU A 165 -18.50 -26.06 -3.94
C GLU A 165 -18.74 -27.09 -5.07
N ARG A 166 -18.86 -26.63 -6.30
CA ARG A 166 -19.04 -27.51 -7.49
C ARG A 166 -17.82 -28.33 -7.85
N CYS A 167 -16.60 -27.76 -7.66
CA CYS A 167 -15.35 -28.39 -8.14
C CYS A 167 -14.63 -29.22 -7.08
N SER A 168 -15.03 -29.14 -5.81
CA SER A 168 -14.34 -29.85 -4.73
C SER A 168 -15.14 -31.04 -4.22
N SER A 169 -14.43 -32.03 -3.67
CA SER A 169 -15.02 -33.21 -3.00
C SER A 169 -15.63 -32.89 -1.61
N GLY A 170 -15.64 -31.63 -1.20
CA GLY A 170 -16.34 -31.20 0.01
C GLY A 170 -15.65 -31.42 1.33
N ASP A 171 -14.41 -31.89 1.38
CA ASP A 171 -13.71 -32.19 2.64
C ASP A 171 -12.82 -31.06 3.15
N TYR A 172 -13.31 -29.81 3.09
CA TYR A 172 -12.65 -28.64 3.62
C TYR A 172 -13.65 -27.67 4.27
N LEU A 173 -13.14 -26.77 5.11
CA LEU A 173 -13.90 -25.66 5.68
C LEU A 173 -13.51 -24.36 4.94
N ALA A 174 -14.48 -23.68 4.33
CA ALA A 174 -14.27 -22.35 3.77
C ALA A 174 -14.59 -21.28 4.82
N CYS A 175 -13.60 -20.40 5.09
CA CYS A 175 -13.76 -19.21 5.89
C CYS A 175 -13.74 -17.99 4.96
N VAL A 176 -14.87 -17.29 4.86
CA VAL A 176 -15.01 -16.15 3.95
C VAL A 176 -15.05 -14.85 4.76
N LEU A 177 -14.11 -13.93 4.48
CA LEU A 177 -14.12 -12.58 5.02
C LEU A 177 -14.75 -11.64 4.02
N THR A 178 -15.97 -11.18 4.32
CA THR A 178 -16.78 -10.34 3.42
C THR A 178 -16.51 -8.84 3.57
N GLY A 179 -15.69 -8.42 4.55
CA GLY A 179 -15.47 -7.01 4.84
C GLY A 179 -16.76 -6.34 5.31
N HIS A 180 -17.10 -5.21 4.67
CA HIS A 180 -18.34 -4.47 4.91
C HIS A 180 -19.51 -4.94 4.04
N ASN A 181 -19.33 -5.96 3.22
CA ASN A 181 -20.32 -6.48 2.29
C ASN A 181 -20.82 -7.86 2.80
N ALA A 182 -21.43 -7.86 3.98
CA ALA A 182 -22.01 -9.05 4.60
C ALA A 182 -23.51 -9.14 4.33
#